data_db52012873ba4298aaad7e559adfd473
#
_entry.id   db52012873ba4298aaad7e559adfd473
#
_cell.length_a   1.000
_cell.length_b   1.000
_cell.length_c   1.000
_cell.angle_alpha   90.00
_cell.angle_beta   90.00
_cell.angle_gamma   90.00
#
_symmetry.space_group_name_H-M   'P 1'
#
loop_
_entity.id
_entity.type
_entity.pdbx_description
1 polymer ?
#
loop_
_entity_poly.entity_id
_entity_poly.type
_entity_poly.pdbx_seq_one_letter_code
_entity_poly.pdbx_strand_id
1 'polypeptide(L)'
;MINYSFSTVFMTVITSTILIGIIALCFCSEKVMCSIGNKLIAVLFLFTAARLLFPIELPFSRNIIFPEPLSFLVCLIRHALYDLRGIPVSFWTVAALVWAGGIVYKLINMIIYRISFHKHIKRYGIELTDAEPYYSLLRKYNPDGPKVRVISDPGLDTPSQSGIFDCKILFPGCLDIPEEAVPYIICHELHHFRHRDCLYKLGMHILRILYWWNPLCIYLENKLDLALELRVDQQMTKEDTQLKVA
;
A
#
# COMPACT_ATOMS: atom_id res chain seq x y z
N MET A 1 2.21 -9.68 31.33
CA MET A 1 2.25 -10.90 30.49
C MET A 1 1.25 -10.70 29.36
N ILE A 2 1.69 -10.72 28.12
CA ILE A 2 0.79 -10.64 26.96
C ILE A 2 0.24 -12.05 26.77
N ASN A 3 -0.98 -12.29 27.22
CA ASN A 3 -1.65 -13.56 26.98
C ASN A 3 -2.26 -13.54 25.58
N TYR A 4 -1.65 -14.24 24.65
CA TYR A 4 -2.25 -14.50 23.34
C TYR A 4 -3.34 -15.55 23.50
N SER A 5 -4.56 -15.11 23.79
CA SER A 5 -5.72 -15.99 23.82
C SER A 5 -6.39 -16.04 22.44
N PHE A 6 -7.14 -17.11 22.17
CA PHE A 6 -7.96 -17.21 20.95
C PHE A 6 -8.89 -16.00 20.77
N SER A 7 -9.51 -15.55 21.88
CA SER A 7 -10.39 -14.38 21.89
C SER A 7 -9.67 -13.13 21.44
N THR A 8 -8.41 -12.92 21.85
CA THR A 8 -7.60 -11.77 21.47
C THR A 8 -7.36 -11.69 19.98
N VAL A 9 -6.97 -12.80 19.35
CA VAL A 9 -6.71 -12.87 17.92
C VAL A 9 -8.01 -12.68 17.12
N PHE A 10 -9.08 -13.36 17.53
CA PHE A 10 -10.40 -13.25 16.90
C PHE A 10 -10.94 -11.81 16.94
N MET A 11 -10.87 -11.18 18.12
CA MET A 11 -11.28 -9.77 18.28
C MET A 11 -10.38 -8.83 17.50
N THR A 12 -9.08 -9.11 17.40
CA THR A 12 -8.17 -8.31 16.57
C THR A 12 -8.54 -8.36 15.09
N VAL A 13 -8.84 -9.54 14.57
CA VAL A 13 -9.27 -9.71 13.17
C VAL A 13 -10.59 -8.99 12.91
N ILE A 14 -11.60 -9.12 13.78
CA ILE A 14 -12.89 -8.45 13.64
C ILE A 14 -12.73 -6.93 13.70
N THR A 15 -12.07 -6.42 14.74
CA THR A 15 -11.90 -4.98 14.92
C THR A 15 -11.08 -4.35 13.79
N SER A 16 -10.04 -5.04 13.32
CA SER A 16 -9.25 -4.57 12.17
C SER A 16 -10.07 -4.58 10.88
N THR A 17 -10.91 -5.60 10.65
CA THR A 17 -11.79 -5.65 9.47
C THR A 17 -12.84 -4.54 9.52
N ILE A 18 -13.44 -4.27 10.69
CA ILE A 18 -14.37 -3.16 10.87
C ILE A 18 -13.67 -1.81 10.61
N LEU A 19 -12.46 -1.64 11.13
CA LEU A 19 -11.68 -0.41 10.92
C LEU A 19 -11.34 -0.21 9.45
N ILE A 20 -10.90 -1.25 8.75
CA ILE A 20 -10.67 -1.22 7.30
C ILE A 20 -11.97 -0.85 6.56
N GLY A 21 -13.11 -1.42 6.98
CA GLY A 21 -14.42 -1.10 6.43
C GLY A 21 -14.83 0.36 6.62
N ILE A 22 -14.59 0.92 7.81
CA ILE A 22 -14.86 2.34 8.09
C ILE A 22 -13.98 3.24 7.22
N ILE A 23 -12.68 2.93 7.10
CA ILE A 23 -11.76 3.65 6.22
C ILE A 23 -12.22 3.58 4.78
N ALA A 24 -12.60 2.38 4.30
CA ALA A 24 -13.13 2.19 2.95
C ALA A 24 -14.39 3.01 2.69
N LEU A 25 -15.30 3.12 3.67
CA LEU A 25 -16.50 3.96 3.59
C LEU A 25 -16.16 5.46 3.55
N CYS A 26 -15.17 5.91 4.32
CA CYS A 26 -14.68 7.29 4.24
C CYS A 26 -14.13 7.63 2.84
N PHE A 27 -13.54 6.68 2.17
CA PHE A 27 -13.03 6.83 0.79
C PHE A 27 -14.12 6.70 -0.31
N CYS A 28 -15.37 6.41 0.02
CA CYS A 28 -16.45 6.41 -0.96
C CYS A 28 -16.79 7.82 -1.48
N SER A 29 -16.51 8.88 -0.72
CA SER A 29 -16.77 10.27 -1.12
C SER A 29 -15.48 10.95 -1.56
N GLU A 30 -15.43 11.41 -2.81
CA GLU A 30 -14.28 12.16 -3.35
C GLU A 30 -14.00 13.44 -2.56
N LYS A 31 -15.05 14.13 -2.07
CA LYS A 31 -14.90 15.32 -1.23
C LYS A 31 -14.19 15.02 0.08
N VAL A 32 -14.54 13.90 0.71
CA VAL A 32 -13.90 13.44 1.96
C VAL A 32 -12.47 13.00 1.65
N MET A 33 -12.25 12.30 0.56
CA MET A 33 -10.94 11.84 0.12
C MET A 33 -9.97 13.00 -0.10
N CYS A 34 -10.40 14.06 -0.78
CA CYS A 34 -9.62 15.27 -0.99
C CYS A 34 -9.41 16.10 0.30
N SER A 35 -10.37 16.06 1.23
CA SER A 35 -10.31 16.76 2.52
C SER A 35 -9.49 16.02 3.57
N ILE A 36 -9.47 14.68 3.51
CA ILE A 36 -8.66 13.85 4.40
C ILE A 36 -7.21 13.95 3.93
N GLY A 37 -6.45 14.80 4.61
CA GLY A 37 -5.03 14.96 4.31
C GLY A 37 -4.27 13.63 4.48
N ASN A 38 -3.20 13.46 3.67
CA ASN A 38 -2.33 12.27 3.69
C ASN A 38 -1.88 11.83 5.08
N LYS A 39 -1.76 12.78 6.02
CA LYS A 39 -1.39 12.49 7.41
C LYS A 39 -2.42 11.62 8.11
N LEU A 40 -3.71 11.86 7.88
CA LEU A 40 -4.76 11.06 8.50
C LEU A 40 -4.81 9.65 7.91
N ILE A 41 -4.62 9.52 6.58
CA ILE A 41 -4.51 8.21 5.91
C ILE A 41 -3.33 7.43 6.50
N ALA A 42 -2.17 8.06 6.64
CA ALA A 42 -0.98 7.44 7.23
C ALA A 42 -1.22 7.00 8.68
N VAL A 43 -1.88 7.84 9.49
CA VAL A 43 -2.21 7.54 10.89
C VAL A 43 -3.19 6.37 10.99
N LEU A 44 -4.24 6.36 10.19
CA LEU A 44 -5.22 5.26 10.17
C LEU A 44 -4.57 3.95 9.70
N PHE A 45 -3.70 4.04 8.69
CA PHE A 45 -2.92 2.90 8.21
C PHE A 45 -1.99 2.38 9.32
N LEU A 46 -1.21 3.26 9.95
CA LEU A 46 -0.29 2.90 11.02
C LEU A 46 -1.04 2.29 12.21
N PHE A 47 -2.20 2.86 12.58
CA PHE A 47 -3.03 2.34 13.65
C PHE A 47 -3.57 0.94 13.33
N THR A 48 -4.03 0.71 12.09
CA THR A 48 -4.49 -0.63 11.63
C THR A 48 -3.36 -1.64 11.63
N ALA A 49 -2.18 -1.26 11.14
CA ALA A 49 -1.00 -2.12 11.14
C ALA A 49 -0.51 -2.40 12.57
N ALA A 50 -0.47 -1.40 13.43
CA ALA A 50 -0.09 -1.55 14.84
C ALA A 50 -1.07 -2.46 15.59
N ARG A 51 -2.37 -2.32 15.36
CA ARG A 51 -3.41 -3.17 15.96
C ARG A 51 -3.29 -4.63 15.51
N LEU A 52 -2.85 -4.86 14.28
CA LEU A 52 -2.63 -6.20 13.76
C LEU A 52 -1.36 -6.86 14.33
N LEU A 53 -0.26 -6.10 14.37
CA LEU A 53 1.03 -6.59 14.86
C LEU A 53 1.05 -6.79 16.38
N PHE A 54 0.31 -5.94 17.10
CA PHE A 54 0.21 -5.98 18.56
C PHE A 54 -1.23 -6.22 18.97
N PRO A 55 -1.70 -7.47 19.07
CA PRO A 55 -3.01 -7.81 19.61
C PRO A 55 -3.02 -7.57 21.13
N ILE A 56 -2.96 -6.29 21.54
CA ILE A 56 -2.94 -5.88 22.94
C ILE A 56 -4.38 -5.90 23.48
N GLU A 57 -4.63 -6.68 24.50
CA GLU A 57 -5.86 -6.57 25.29
C GLU A 57 -5.77 -5.32 26.14
N LEU A 58 -6.69 -4.39 25.90
CA LEU A 58 -6.77 -3.19 26.72
C LEU A 58 -7.28 -3.59 28.11
N PRO A 59 -6.73 -3.01 29.20
CA PRO A 59 -7.07 -3.43 30.58
C PRO A 59 -8.54 -3.24 30.96
N PHE A 60 -9.31 -2.53 30.13
CA PHE A 60 -10.75 -2.36 30.29
C PHE A 60 -11.58 -3.28 29.37
N SER A 61 -10.95 -4.20 28.62
CA SER A 61 -11.69 -5.16 27.82
C SER A 61 -12.44 -6.13 28.76
N ARG A 62 -13.78 -6.12 28.68
CA ARG A 62 -14.61 -7.09 29.38
C ARG A 62 -14.67 -8.38 28.56
N ASN A 63 -14.59 -9.53 29.26
CA ASN A 63 -14.86 -10.80 28.62
C ASN A 63 -16.28 -10.80 28.06
N ILE A 64 -16.41 -10.95 26.76
CA ILE A 64 -17.72 -11.11 26.11
C ILE A 64 -18.15 -12.57 26.38
N ILE A 65 -19.20 -12.73 27.18
CA ILE A 65 -19.87 -14.01 27.34
C ILE A 65 -20.69 -14.23 26.06
N PHE A 66 -20.26 -15.15 25.23
CA PHE A 66 -21.00 -15.51 24.02
C PHE A 66 -22.34 -16.16 24.38
N PRO A 67 -23.44 -15.82 23.69
CA PRO A 67 -24.72 -16.52 23.81
C PRO A 67 -24.54 -18.02 23.55
N GLU A 68 -25.36 -18.86 24.17
CA GLU A 68 -25.25 -20.31 24.09
C GLU A 68 -25.01 -20.92 22.69
N PRO A 69 -25.72 -20.50 21.63
CA PRO A 69 -25.48 -21.01 20.27
C PRO A 69 -24.10 -20.67 19.71
N LEU A 70 -23.52 -19.52 20.10
CA LEU A 70 -22.17 -19.13 19.72
C LEU A 70 -21.09 -19.82 20.55
N SER A 71 -21.38 -20.17 21.81
CA SER A 71 -20.47 -20.92 22.69
C SER A 71 -20.16 -22.29 22.13
N PHE A 72 -21.17 -22.98 21.53
CA PHE A 72 -20.99 -24.24 20.83
C PHE A 72 -20.00 -24.11 19.66
N LEU A 73 -20.11 -23.04 18.86
CA LEU A 73 -19.23 -22.79 17.71
C LEU A 73 -17.78 -22.54 18.19
N VAL A 74 -17.60 -21.78 19.26
CA VAL A 74 -16.30 -21.54 19.89
C VAL A 74 -15.70 -22.83 20.44
N CYS A 75 -16.52 -23.67 21.06
CA CYS A 75 -16.11 -24.97 21.57
C CYS A 75 -15.68 -25.92 20.42
N LEU A 76 -16.44 -25.98 19.33
CA LEU A 76 -16.13 -26.77 18.13
C LEU A 76 -14.80 -26.33 17.49
N ILE A 77 -14.57 -25.01 17.38
CA ILE A 77 -13.33 -24.45 16.80
C ILE A 77 -12.13 -24.71 17.71
N ARG A 78 -12.34 -24.77 19.02
CA ARG A 78 -11.28 -25.01 20.03
C ARG A 78 -10.99 -26.50 20.30
N HIS A 79 -11.93 -27.38 19.94
CA HIS A 79 -11.75 -28.79 20.13
C HIS A 79 -10.57 -29.32 19.32
N ALA A 80 -9.70 -30.11 19.95
CA ALA A 80 -8.63 -30.78 19.23
C ALA A 80 -9.25 -31.79 18.25
N LEU A 81 -9.03 -31.59 16.96
CA LEU A 81 -9.48 -32.50 15.91
C LEU A 81 -8.61 -33.75 15.87
N TYR A 82 -7.35 -33.63 16.21
CA TYR A 82 -6.35 -34.70 16.19
C TYR A 82 -5.18 -34.37 17.09
N ASP A 83 -4.59 -35.37 17.72
CA ASP A 83 -3.36 -35.22 18.50
C ASP A 83 -2.17 -35.75 17.69
N LEU A 84 -1.33 -34.85 17.19
CA LEU A 84 -0.16 -35.18 16.40
C LEU A 84 1.08 -35.17 17.32
N ARG A 85 1.44 -36.32 17.88
CA ARG A 85 2.61 -36.49 18.76
C ARG A 85 2.62 -35.55 19.98
N GLY A 86 1.48 -35.36 20.63
CA GLY A 86 1.37 -34.47 21.80
C GLY A 86 1.11 -32.99 21.45
N ILE A 87 0.91 -32.64 20.15
CA ILE A 87 0.49 -31.33 19.72
C ILE A 87 -0.99 -31.39 19.33
N PRO A 88 -1.90 -30.71 20.07
CA PRO A 88 -3.31 -30.72 19.74
C PRO A 88 -3.56 -29.89 18.47
N VAL A 89 -3.91 -30.55 17.38
CA VAL A 89 -4.29 -29.88 16.12
C VAL A 89 -5.77 -29.50 16.20
N SER A 90 -6.06 -28.21 16.36
CA SER A 90 -7.41 -27.66 16.32
C SER A 90 -7.70 -27.06 14.96
N PHE A 91 -8.98 -26.81 14.67
CA PHE A 91 -9.39 -26.05 13.49
C PHE A 91 -8.64 -24.69 13.39
N TRP A 92 -8.40 -24.05 14.55
CA TRP A 92 -7.65 -22.80 14.64
C TRP A 92 -6.19 -22.94 14.22
N THR A 93 -5.53 -24.03 14.58
CA THR A 93 -4.15 -24.31 14.14
C THR A 93 -4.07 -24.41 12.63
N VAL A 94 -5.03 -25.13 12.02
CA VAL A 94 -5.12 -25.24 10.55
C VAL A 94 -5.38 -23.88 9.92
N ALA A 95 -6.31 -23.09 10.43
CA ALA A 95 -6.61 -21.75 9.92
C ALA A 95 -5.39 -20.82 10.01
N ALA A 96 -4.65 -20.85 11.13
CA ALA A 96 -3.43 -20.07 11.29
C ALA A 96 -2.32 -20.51 10.32
N LEU A 97 -2.17 -21.81 10.06
CA LEU A 97 -1.22 -22.30 9.06
C LEU A 97 -1.59 -21.89 7.64
N VAL A 98 -2.88 -21.96 7.28
CA VAL A 98 -3.37 -21.50 5.97
C VAL A 98 -3.14 -20.00 5.82
N TRP A 99 -3.44 -19.20 6.86
CA TRP A 99 -3.19 -17.77 6.85
C TRP A 99 -1.70 -17.44 6.69
N ALA A 100 -0.84 -18.08 7.48
CA ALA A 100 0.61 -17.90 7.38
C ALA A 100 1.16 -18.34 6.02
N GLY A 101 0.69 -19.47 5.50
CA GLY A 101 1.03 -19.96 4.15
C GLY A 101 0.65 -18.96 3.06
N GLY A 102 -0.54 -18.37 3.16
CA GLY A 102 -0.99 -17.32 2.24
C GLY A 102 -0.10 -16.06 2.28
N ILE A 103 0.32 -15.64 3.48
CA ILE A 103 1.26 -14.51 3.64
C ILE A 103 2.60 -14.84 2.98
N VAL A 104 3.18 -16.00 3.27
CA VAL A 104 4.47 -16.43 2.70
C VAL A 104 4.39 -16.48 1.18
N TYR A 105 3.33 -17.06 0.63
CA TYR A 105 3.09 -17.12 -0.82
C TYR A 105 3.03 -15.71 -1.45
N LYS A 106 2.27 -14.80 -0.84
CA LYS A 106 2.14 -13.41 -1.35
C LYS A 106 3.46 -12.64 -1.23
N LEU A 107 4.22 -12.82 -0.14
CA LEU A 107 5.54 -12.21 0.04
C LEU A 107 6.53 -12.71 -1.02
N ILE A 108 6.59 -14.02 -1.26
CA ILE A 108 7.46 -14.60 -2.29
C ILE A 108 7.12 -14.01 -3.66
N ASN A 109 5.83 -13.96 -4.02
CA ASN A 109 5.40 -13.38 -5.29
C ASN A 109 5.77 -11.90 -5.41
N MET A 110 5.59 -11.12 -4.34
CA MET A 110 6.01 -9.71 -4.31
C MET A 110 7.52 -9.56 -4.54
N ILE A 111 8.34 -10.37 -3.87
CA ILE A 111 9.80 -10.35 -4.00
C ILE A 111 10.23 -10.73 -5.42
N ILE A 112 9.66 -11.81 -5.97
CA ILE A 112 9.93 -12.26 -7.34
C ILE A 112 9.57 -11.16 -8.35
N TYR A 113 8.40 -10.55 -8.20
CA TYR A 113 7.97 -9.45 -9.07
C TYR A 113 8.94 -8.26 -9.00
N ARG A 114 9.33 -7.84 -7.79
CA ARG A 114 10.28 -6.74 -7.59
C ARG A 114 11.65 -7.01 -8.20
N ILE A 115 12.16 -8.23 -8.02
CA ILE A 115 13.44 -8.65 -8.60
C ILE A 115 13.34 -8.70 -10.13
N SER A 116 12.26 -9.26 -10.67
CA SER A 116 12.02 -9.35 -12.12
C SER A 116 11.91 -7.96 -12.74
N PHE A 117 11.14 -7.07 -12.13
CA PHE A 117 11.01 -5.68 -12.56
C PHE A 117 12.35 -4.93 -12.56
N HIS A 118 13.12 -5.08 -11.49
CA HIS A 118 14.44 -4.46 -11.41
C HIS A 118 15.43 -5.00 -12.48
N LYS A 119 15.41 -6.33 -12.70
CA LYS A 119 16.21 -6.96 -13.76
C LYS A 119 15.77 -6.50 -15.14
N HIS A 120 14.46 -6.37 -15.37
CA HIS A 120 13.90 -5.89 -16.63
C HIS A 120 14.40 -4.48 -16.94
N ILE A 121 14.21 -3.51 -16.01
CA ILE A 121 14.69 -2.15 -16.18
C ILE A 121 16.21 -2.09 -16.40
N LYS A 122 16.99 -2.90 -15.66
CA LYS A 122 18.44 -2.94 -15.85
C LYS A 122 18.86 -3.47 -17.22
N ARG A 123 18.05 -4.34 -17.83
CA ARG A 123 18.37 -5.00 -19.11
C ARG A 123 17.89 -4.21 -20.31
N TYR A 124 16.74 -3.60 -20.23
CA TYR A 124 16.05 -2.96 -21.36
C TYR A 124 15.90 -1.43 -21.19
N GLY A 125 16.05 -0.91 -20.00
CA GLY A 125 15.94 0.51 -19.73
C GLY A 125 17.11 1.29 -20.31
N ILE A 126 16.78 2.37 -21.01
CA ILE A 126 17.75 3.33 -21.57
C ILE A 126 17.73 4.56 -20.67
N GLU A 127 18.88 4.92 -20.08
CA GLU A 127 18.99 6.10 -19.23
C GLU A 127 19.00 7.36 -20.09
N LEU A 128 18.08 8.28 -19.79
CA LEU A 128 17.89 9.57 -20.48
C LEU A 128 18.20 10.78 -19.58
N THR A 129 18.73 10.55 -18.39
CA THR A 129 18.91 11.60 -17.35
C THR A 129 19.75 12.78 -17.85
N ASP A 130 20.80 12.51 -18.62
CA ASP A 130 21.73 13.50 -19.15
C ASP A 130 21.36 13.97 -20.57
N ALA A 131 20.28 13.44 -21.16
CA ALA A 131 19.81 13.85 -22.47
C ALA A 131 18.84 15.03 -22.37
N GLU A 132 18.88 15.91 -23.37
CA GLU A 132 17.85 16.96 -23.51
C GLU A 132 16.56 16.37 -24.10
N PRO A 133 15.37 16.81 -23.63
CA PRO A 133 15.12 17.93 -22.70
C PRO A 133 15.13 17.55 -21.20
N TYR A 134 15.37 16.29 -20.86
CA TYR A 134 15.22 15.77 -19.50
C TYR A 134 16.17 16.43 -18.49
N TYR A 135 17.43 16.65 -18.89
CA TYR A 135 18.44 17.26 -18.03
C TYR A 135 18.05 18.69 -17.60
N SER A 136 17.66 19.51 -18.56
CA SER A 136 17.23 20.90 -18.30
C SER A 136 15.97 20.95 -17.45
N LEU A 137 15.00 20.05 -17.68
CA LEU A 137 13.76 19.97 -16.92
C LEU A 137 14.01 19.52 -15.47
N LEU A 138 14.84 18.50 -15.26
CA LEU A 138 15.21 18.06 -13.91
C LEU A 138 15.90 19.18 -13.13
N ARG A 139 16.80 19.93 -13.76
CA ARG A 139 17.45 21.07 -13.15
C ARG A 139 16.49 22.21 -12.82
N LYS A 140 15.48 22.43 -13.65
CA LYS A 140 14.44 23.44 -13.44
C LYS A 140 13.51 23.07 -12.28
N TYR A 141 12.99 21.84 -12.27
CA TYR A 141 11.96 21.43 -11.32
C TYR A 141 12.49 20.79 -10.03
N ASN A 142 13.76 20.37 -10.01
CA ASN A 142 14.38 19.71 -8.84
C ASN A 142 15.84 20.17 -8.62
N PRO A 143 16.12 21.50 -8.55
CA PRO A 143 17.50 22.02 -8.52
C PRO A 143 18.31 21.54 -7.31
N ASP A 144 17.70 21.55 -6.12
CA ASP A 144 18.33 21.20 -4.85
C ASP A 144 17.81 19.86 -4.29
N GLY A 145 17.06 19.14 -5.11
CA GLY A 145 16.45 17.87 -4.70
C GLY A 145 17.41 16.68 -4.80
N PRO A 146 17.00 15.52 -4.28
CA PRO A 146 17.75 14.30 -4.42
C PRO A 146 17.91 13.90 -5.89
N LYS A 147 18.96 13.13 -6.18
CA LYS A 147 19.25 12.67 -7.55
C LYS A 147 18.08 11.86 -8.11
N VAL A 148 17.59 12.29 -9.27
CA VAL A 148 16.51 11.63 -10.00
C VAL A 148 17.07 11.08 -11.29
N ARG A 149 16.72 9.86 -11.65
CA ARG A 149 17.07 9.23 -12.93
C ARG A 149 15.85 9.13 -13.82
N VAL A 150 16.02 9.46 -15.07
CA VAL A 150 15.01 9.26 -16.12
C VAL A 150 15.42 8.06 -16.96
N ILE A 151 14.52 7.09 -17.09
CA ILE A 151 14.78 5.85 -17.80
C ILE A 151 13.62 5.58 -18.75
N SER A 152 13.94 5.35 -20.02
CA SER A 152 12.97 4.86 -21.02
C SER A 152 12.97 3.34 -21.04
N ASP A 153 11.80 2.72 -20.98
CA ASP A 153 11.63 1.27 -21.02
C ASP A 153 10.51 0.89 -22.00
N PRO A 154 10.80 0.06 -23.01
CA PRO A 154 9.82 -0.36 -24.02
C PRO A 154 8.69 -1.25 -23.46
N GLY A 155 8.86 -1.83 -22.26
CA GLY A 155 7.85 -2.67 -21.60
C GLY A 155 6.83 -1.92 -20.76
N LEU A 156 6.87 -0.58 -20.77
CA LEU A 156 5.93 0.26 -20.02
C LEU A 156 4.88 0.86 -20.95
N ASP A 157 3.63 0.92 -20.45
CA ASP A 157 2.50 1.52 -21.15
C ASP A 157 2.24 2.97 -20.70
N THR A 158 2.66 3.34 -19.49
CA THR A 158 2.44 4.68 -18.92
C THR A 158 3.69 5.17 -18.18
N PRO A 159 3.94 6.49 -18.16
CA PRO A 159 4.95 7.07 -17.28
C PRO A 159 4.66 6.72 -15.82
N SER A 160 5.70 6.54 -15.03
CA SER A 160 5.53 6.21 -13.61
C SER A 160 6.78 6.52 -12.79
N GLN A 161 6.56 6.89 -11.52
CA GLN A 161 7.63 7.06 -10.56
C GLN A 161 7.91 5.75 -9.82
N SER A 162 9.17 5.39 -9.69
CA SER A 162 9.63 4.22 -8.93
C SER A 162 10.77 4.60 -7.99
N GLY A 163 10.79 3.93 -6.85
CA GLY A 163 11.83 4.11 -5.84
C GLY A 163 11.42 5.02 -4.69
N ILE A 164 11.83 4.64 -3.48
CA ILE A 164 11.53 5.36 -2.23
C ILE A 164 12.63 6.38 -1.90
N PHE A 165 13.89 5.99 -2.07
CA PHE A 165 15.06 6.82 -1.78
C PHE A 165 15.80 7.24 -3.04
N ASP A 166 15.79 6.38 -4.06
CA ASP A 166 16.42 6.57 -5.36
C ASP A 166 15.31 6.73 -6.40
N CYS A 167 14.98 7.98 -6.69
CA CYS A 167 13.90 8.31 -7.60
C CYS A 167 14.27 7.95 -9.03
N LYS A 168 13.38 7.18 -9.66
CA LYS A 168 13.43 6.87 -11.07
C LYS A 168 12.10 7.27 -11.70
N ILE A 169 12.15 8.11 -12.69
CA ILE A 169 11.01 8.41 -13.54
C ILE A 169 11.14 7.51 -14.77
N LEU A 170 10.14 6.67 -14.96
CA LEU A 170 10.12 5.68 -16.02
C LEU A 170 9.22 6.19 -17.14
N PHE A 171 9.74 6.24 -18.35
CA PHE A 171 9.01 6.61 -19.56
C PHE A 171 8.76 5.39 -20.44
N PRO A 172 7.59 5.26 -21.07
CA PRO A 172 7.32 4.25 -22.05
C PRO A 172 8.16 4.48 -23.31
N GLY A 173 9.00 3.50 -23.65
CA GLY A 173 9.91 3.64 -24.78
C GLY A 173 9.27 3.43 -26.16
N CYS A 174 8.06 2.84 -26.20
CA CYS A 174 7.32 2.56 -27.43
C CYS A 174 6.21 3.60 -27.73
N LEU A 175 5.95 4.54 -26.81
CA LEU A 175 4.96 5.57 -27.03
C LEU A 175 5.62 6.85 -27.53
N ASP A 176 5.02 7.41 -28.59
CA ASP A 176 5.40 8.71 -29.11
C ASP A 176 4.79 9.80 -28.22
N ILE A 177 5.54 10.21 -27.19
CA ILE A 177 5.12 11.24 -26.24
C ILE A 177 5.45 12.61 -26.84
N PRO A 178 4.47 13.49 -27.05
CA PRO A 178 4.73 14.84 -27.53
C PRO A 178 5.73 15.57 -26.59
N GLU A 179 6.72 16.26 -27.19
CA GLU A 179 7.73 17.01 -26.42
C GLU A 179 7.10 18.01 -25.45
N GLU A 180 5.97 18.58 -25.81
CA GLU A 180 5.20 19.52 -24.99
C GLU A 180 4.63 18.87 -23.70
N ALA A 181 4.38 17.56 -23.70
CA ALA A 181 3.87 16.82 -22.54
C ALA A 181 4.97 16.41 -21.56
N VAL A 182 6.22 16.31 -22.01
CA VAL A 182 7.35 15.84 -21.18
C VAL A 182 7.55 16.68 -19.91
N PRO A 183 7.51 18.04 -19.94
CA PRO A 183 7.64 18.86 -18.74
C PRO A 183 6.54 18.57 -17.70
N TYR A 184 5.30 18.38 -18.18
CA TYR A 184 4.16 18.09 -17.32
C TYR A 184 4.35 16.72 -16.64
N ILE A 185 4.73 15.70 -17.40
CA ILE A 185 4.96 14.33 -16.88
C ILE A 185 6.06 14.33 -15.82
N ILE A 186 7.21 14.99 -16.09
CA ILE A 186 8.31 15.06 -15.12
C ILE A 186 7.87 15.75 -13.84
N CYS A 187 7.15 16.86 -13.94
CA CYS A 187 6.65 17.58 -12.77
C CYS A 187 5.67 16.71 -11.97
N HIS A 188 4.74 16.03 -12.63
CA HIS A 188 3.78 15.12 -12.03
C HIS A 188 4.47 13.99 -11.25
N GLU A 189 5.41 13.29 -11.86
CA GLU A 189 6.15 12.19 -11.22
C GLU A 189 7.06 12.67 -10.07
N LEU A 190 7.61 13.88 -10.17
CA LEU A 190 8.35 14.51 -9.09
C LEU A 190 7.46 14.83 -7.88
N HIS A 191 6.21 15.22 -8.09
CA HIS A 191 5.25 15.41 -6.99
C HIS A 191 4.99 14.11 -6.23
N HIS A 192 4.78 12.98 -6.92
CA HIS A 192 4.66 11.67 -6.27
C HIS A 192 5.89 11.34 -5.43
N PHE A 193 7.08 11.61 -5.94
CA PHE A 193 8.32 11.38 -5.20
C PHE A 193 8.45 12.27 -3.97
N ARG A 194 8.22 13.58 -4.09
CA ARG A 194 8.27 14.54 -2.98
C ARG A 194 7.31 14.19 -1.85
N HIS A 195 6.14 13.69 -2.20
CA HIS A 195 5.12 13.26 -1.24
C HIS A 195 5.34 11.84 -0.72
N ARG A 196 6.38 11.15 -1.20
CA ARG A 196 6.73 9.78 -0.81
C ARG A 196 5.60 8.78 -1.05
N ASP A 197 4.88 8.90 -2.15
CA ASP A 197 3.72 8.07 -2.48
C ASP A 197 4.06 6.60 -2.56
N CYS A 198 5.26 6.24 -2.99
CA CYS A 198 5.76 4.88 -2.94
C CYS A 198 5.75 4.26 -1.54
N LEU A 199 5.90 5.07 -0.46
CA LEU A 199 5.78 4.54 0.91
C LEU A 199 4.34 4.19 1.26
N TYR A 200 3.38 5.02 0.86
CA TYR A 200 1.95 4.74 1.08
C TYR A 200 1.52 3.50 0.30
N LYS A 201 1.91 3.40 -0.98
CA LYS A 201 1.65 2.24 -1.84
C LYS A 201 2.30 0.97 -1.25
N LEU A 202 3.54 1.05 -0.78
CA LEU A 202 4.22 -0.08 -0.12
C LEU A 202 3.49 -0.51 1.16
N GLY A 203 3.11 0.44 1.99
CA GLY A 203 2.38 0.18 3.22
C GLY A 203 1.04 -0.50 2.95
N MET A 204 0.28 -0.02 1.97
CA MET A 204 -0.98 -0.63 1.56
C MET A 204 -0.78 -2.03 1.01
N HIS A 205 0.28 -2.26 0.25
CA HIS A 205 0.61 -3.58 -0.27
C HIS A 205 0.95 -4.58 0.85
N ILE A 206 1.68 -4.14 1.88
CA ILE A 206 1.95 -4.96 3.07
C ILE A 206 0.63 -5.31 3.78
N LEU A 207 -0.27 -4.34 3.97
CA LEU A 207 -1.59 -4.59 4.55
C LEU A 207 -2.37 -5.64 3.75
N ARG A 208 -2.37 -5.53 2.42
CA ARG A 208 -3.00 -6.50 1.51
C ARG A 208 -2.37 -7.90 1.60
N ILE A 209 -1.08 -8.01 1.87
CA ILE A 209 -0.42 -9.29 2.11
C ILE A 209 -0.90 -9.92 3.43
N LEU A 210 -0.98 -9.12 4.49
CA LEU A 210 -1.42 -9.58 5.81
C LEU A 210 -2.89 -9.99 5.83
N TYR A 211 -3.73 -9.25 5.10
CA TYR A 211 -5.17 -9.48 4.95
C TYR A 211 -5.52 -10.00 3.55
N TRP A 212 -4.71 -10.92 3.02
CA TRP A 212 -4.84 -11.42 1.65
C TRP A 212 -6.23 -12.00 1.34
N TRP A 213 -6.94 -12.47 2.34
CA TRP A 213 -8.30 -13.03 2.27
C TRP A 213 -9.40 -11.94 2.32
N ASN A 214 -9.07 -10.68 2.67
CA ASN A 214 -10.05 -9.62 2.86
C ASN A 214 -10.19 -8.75 1.58
N PRO A 215 -11.33 -8.80 0.88
CA PRO A 215 -11.53 -8.04 -0.36
C PRO A 215 -11.55 -6.52 -0.13
N LEU A 216 -11.86 -6.05 1.09
CA LEU A 216 -11.84 -4.63 1.41
C LEU A 216 -10.44 -4.02 1.28
N CYS A 217 -9.39 -4.81 1.45
CA CYS A 217 -8.01 -4.35 1.26
C CYS A 217 -7.71 -4.03 -0.21
N ILE A 218 -8.28 -4.81 -1.15
CA ILE A 218 -8.15 -4.54 -2.59
C ILE A 218 -8.87 -3.24 -2.95
N TYR A 219 -10.09 -3.07 -2.44
CA TYR A 219 -10.85 -1.84 -2.64
C TYR A 219 -10.10 -0.62 -2.08
N LEU A 220 -9.55 -0.73 -0.89
CA LEU A 220 -8.80 0.34 -0.24
C LEU A 220 -7.52 0.71 -1.00
N GLU A 221 -6.80 -0.29 -1.56
CA GLU A 221 -5.61 -0.07 -2.41
C GLU A 221 -5.97 0.77 -3.64
N ASN A 222 -7.03 0.40 -4.36
CA ASN A 222 -7.49 1.14 -5.55
C ASN A 222 -7.93 2.58 -5.19
N LYS A 223 -8.56 2.76 -4.04
CA LYS A 223 -8.98 4.10 -3.57
C LYS A 223 -7.81 4.94 -3.12
N LEU A 224 -6.79 4.33 -2.52
CA LEU A 224 -5.55 5.04 -2.19
C LEU A 224 -4.85 5.55 -3.44
N ASP A 225 -4.69 4.69 -4.46
CA ASP A 225 -4.07 5.09 -5.72
C ASP A 225 -4.81 6.29 -6.33
N LEU A 226 -6.14 6.22 -6.43
CA LEU A 226 -6.95 7.35 -6.90
C LEU A 226 -6.77 8.62 -6.06
N ALA A 227 -6.68 8.50 -4.74
CA ALA A 227 -6.49 9.65 -3.85
C ALA A 227 -5.12 10.32 -4.06
N LEU A 228 -4.08 9.53 -4.30
CA LEU A 228 -2.73 10.03 -4.58
C LEU A 228 -2.69 10.77 -5.91
N GLU A 229 -3.32 10.23 -6.96
CA GLU A 229 -3.42 10.87 -8.28
C GLU A 229 -4.19 12.21 -8.19
N LEU A 230 -5.40 12.21 -7.62
CA LEU A 230 -6.21 13.43 -7.46
C LEU A 230 -5.48 14.53 -6.69
N ARG A 231 -4.67 14.16 -5.71
CA ARG A 231 -3.86 15.13 -4.96
C ARG A 231 -2.80 15.78 -5.83
N VAL A 232 -2.07 14.99 -6.61
CA VAL A 232 -1.02 15.51 -7.49
C VAL A 232 -1.66 16.42 -8.55
N ASP A 233 -2.75 16.01 -9.18
CA ASP A 233 -3.47 16.79 -10.16
C ASP A 233 -3.97 18.14 -9.62
N GLN A 234 -4.49 18.14 -8.38
CA GLN A 234 -4.91 19.38 -7.71
C GLN A 234 -3.74 20.32 -7.44
N GLN A 235 -2.56 19.79 -7.10
CA GLN A 235 -1.37 20.63 -6.89
C GLN A 235 -0.86 21.21 -8.19
N MET A 236 -0.77 20.41 -9.23
CA MET A 236 -0.40 20.85 -10.58
C MET A 236 -1.31 22.00 -11.08
N THR A 237 -2.63 21.82 -10.90
CA THR A 237 -3.61 22.86 -11.28
C THR A 237 -3.43 24.18 -10.51
N LYS A 238 -3.09 24.09 -9.21
CA LYS A 238 -2.82 25.30 -8.39
C LYS A 238 -1.55 26.02 -8.83
N GLU A 239 -0.49 25.28 -9.11
CA GLU A 239 0.79 25.84 -9.59
C GLU A 239 0.62 26.52 -10.95
N ASP A 240 -0.10 25.89 -11.88
CA ASP A 240 -0.43 26.48 -13.18
C ASP A 240 -1.27 27.76 -13.07
N THR A 241 -2.20 27.80 -12.12
CA THR A 241 -3.03 28.97 -11.89
C THR A 241 -2.22 30.13 -11.30
N GLN A 242 -1.28 29.84 -10.39
CA GLN A 242 -0.40 30.86 -9.80
C GLN A 242 0.56 31.45 -10.83
N LEU A 243 1.08 30.61 -11.75
CA LEU A 243 1.95 31.07 -12.84
C LEU A 243 1.23 31.97 -13.87
N LYS A 244 -0.10 31.81 -14.02
CA LYS A 244 -0.91 32.64 -14.92
C LYS A 244 -1.34 33.99 -14.30
N VAL A 245 -1.26 34.13 -12.98
CA VAL A 245 -1.68 35.33 -12.22
C VAL A 245 -0.49 36.23 -11.86
N ALA A 246 0.73 35.72 -11.92
CA ALA A 246 1.98 36.41 -11.67
C ALA A 246 2.57 36.99 -12.99
#